data_87a95ec082896269e086c3b1d02d3c29
#
_entry.id   87a95ec082896269e086c3b1d02d3c29
#
_cell.length_a   1.000
_cell.length_b   1.000
_cell.length_c   1.000
_cell.angle_alpha   90.00
_cell.angle_beta   90.00
_cell.angle_gamma   90.00
#
_symmetry.space_group_name_H-M   'P 1'
#
loop_
_entity.id
_entity.type
_entity.pdbx_description
1 polymer ?
#
loop_
_entity_poly.entity_id
_entity_poly.type
_entity_poly.pdbx_seq_one_letter_code
_entity_poly.pdbx_strand_id
1 'polypeptide(L)'
;MAFVYANAAALVPAAREFVAGEGSLSVTAKVSYSEVDWYDFDRVGQCLAEVDKTVGRDSSLPPEGYRLCVGANSIAIDSADDAGEFYAYQTLRQLTALTSSNTIAIPRCEVRDWPAYRWRGMLIDEARHFLGKETVLKIIDTMAMHKLNVLHWHLVDDQGWRVEIKRHPELVEYGSVRPCSVRFGTHASWKPPAHEMGYELNKDRYGPFFHTQDDVREIVAYAKARHITVMPEIELPGHVRALLAAHPEFICEGATHGREPAVAWSVQKEVLCVGNDDAVRFLEDVLDEVCELFPDAPFIHIGGDECPRANWKKCRKCQARIASEGLVDEGGLQAWITARMVRHIEKKGRRAVGWDEILAGDVPKSAVGMVWRSSSNGGAGTEFVSAAEAVGRGHDMVMAPNEYCYLSYMQGIEHDPYPYFSVWASSSVVTLEKAYSFDPCAGIPAERRDHILGGQICVWGESTFNVFDFEWKAWPRGCAIAEVLWLGDAKPGFADFLGRMKTHRVRLLDAHINAAPL
;
A
#
# COMPACT_ATOMS: atom_id res chain seq x y z
N MET A 1 35.49 -5.10 -3.99
CA MET A 1 35.50 -3.66 -3.64
C MET A 1 34.84 -3.54 -2.26
N ALA A 2 35.56 -3.08 -1.27
CA ALA A 2 34.98 -2.81 0.03
C ALA A 2 34.16 -1.51 -0.10
N PHE A 3 32.85 -1.61 -0.17
CA PHE A 3 31.99 -0.44 -0.14
C PHE A 3 31.90 0.07 1.30
N VAL A 4 32.50 1.20 1.55
CA VAL A 4 32.41 1.90 2.84
C VAL A 4 31.04 2.58 2.89
N TYR A 5 30.04 1.92 3.46
CA TYR A 5 28.74 2.53 3.75
C TYR A 5 28.77 3.52 4.91
N ALA A 6 29.94 3.78 5.46
CA ALA A 6 30.15 4.57 6.65
C ALA A 6 30.01 6.10 6.41
N ASN A 7 28.92 6.50 5.76
CA ASN A 7 28.48 7.88 5.89
C ASN A 7 27.23 7.89 6.80
N ALA A 8 27.45 8.19 8.06
CA ALA A 8 26.39 8.33 9.06
C ALA A 8 25.26 9.29 8.63
N ALA A 9 25.55 10.16 7.65
CA ALA A 9 24.58 11.07 7.06
C ALA A 9 23.66 10.42 6.00
N ALA A 10 23.78 9.12 5.67
CA ALA A 10 23.07 8.50 4.55
C ALA A 10 21.87 7.62 4.99
N LEU A 11 21.19 7.97 6.07
CA LEU A 11 19.95 7.31 6.49
C LEU A 11 18.78 7.68 5.57
N VAL A 12 17.92 6.70 5.26
CA VAL A 12 16.67 6.90 4.51
C VAL A 12 15.57 6.00 5.12
N PRO A 13 14.53 6.56 5.76
CA PRO A 13 14.35 7.98 6.08
C PRO A 13 15.49 8.57 6.92
N ALA A 14 15.75 9.87 6.77
CA ALA A 14 16.66 10.58 7.66
C ALA A 14 16.15 10.53 9.12
N ALA A 15 17.06 10.61 10.08
CA ALA A 15 16.67 10.77 11.48
C ALA A 15 16.38 12.25 11.79
N ARG A 16 15.45 12.52 12.73
CA ARG A 16 15.14 13.87 13.17
C ARG A 16 16.32 14.55 13.85
N GLU A 17 16.97 13.83 14.73
CA GLU A 17 18.15 14.31 15.45
C GLU A 17 19.27 13.29 15.26
N PHE A 18 20.40 13.72 14.72
CA PHE A 18 21.57 12.88 14.49
C PHE A 18 22.83 13.65 14.92
N VAL A 19 23.56 13.08 15.87
CA VAL A 19 24.85 13.63 16.33
C VAL A 19 25.93 12.61 16.04
N ALA A 20 26.84 12.96 15.14
CA ALA A 20 28.00 12.11 14.82
C ALA A 20 29.03 12.15 15.97
N GLY A 21 29.51 10.97 16.36
CA GLY A 21 30.67 10.81 17.24
C GLY A 21 31.96 10.56 16.44
N GLU A 22 33.10 10.62 17.11
CA GLU A 22 34.39 10.29 16.48
C GLU A 22 34.67 8.78 16.50
N GLY A 23 35.04 8.21 15.34
CA GLY A 23 35.39 6.81 15.18
C GLY A 23 34.19 5.87 15.02
N SER A 24 34.41 4.59 15.16
CA SER A 24 33.41 3.55 14.99
C SER A 24 33.52 2.47 16.06
N LEU A 25 32.40 1.80 16.35
CA LEU A 25 32.34 0.51 17.01
C LEU A 25 32.67 -0.56 15.97
N SER A 26 33.69 -1.40 16.27
CA SER A 26 34.11 -2.46 15.36
C SER A 26 33.88 -3.82 16.02
N VAL A 27 33.23 -4.72 15.29
CA VAL A 27 32.89 -6.07 15.76
C VAL A 27 33.33 -7.07 14.70
N THR A 28 33.99 -8.15 15.11
CA THR A 28 34.34 -9.24 14.19
C THR A 28 33.07 -10.04 13.88
N ALA A 29 32.65 -10.05 12.64
CA ALA A 29 31.51 -10.85 12.20
C ALA A 29 31.88 -12.34 12.18
N LYS A 30 31.08 -13.19 12.83
CA LYS A 30 31.25 -14.64 12.80
C LYS A 30 30.75 -15.29 11.50
N VAL A 31 30.14 -14.52 10.61
CA VAL A 31 29.46 -14.99 9.39
C VAL A 31 30.20 -14.44 8.17
N SER A 32 30.45 -15.28 7.15
CA SER A 32 31.13 -14.85 5.93
C SER A 32 30.26 -13.88 5.11
N TYR A 33 30.91 -12.99 4.34
CA TYR A 33 30.22 -11.99 3.49
C TYR A 33 29.20 -12.60 2.52
N SER A 34 29.49 -13.81 2.00
CA SER A 34 28.61 -14.55 1.08
C SER A 34 27.36 -15.15 1.76
N GLU A 35 27.32 -15.16 3.09
CA GLU A 35 26.23 -15.76 3.87
C GLU A 35 25.34 -14.69 4.55
N VAL A 36 25.70 -13.41 4.46
CA VAL A 36 24.88 -12.33 5.02
C VAL A 36 23.84 -11.90 4.00
N ASP A 37 22.65 -12.45 4.13
CA ASP A 37 21.48 -11.85 3.54
C ASP A 37 21.08 -10.64 4.41
N TRP A 38 21.31 -9.44 3.89
CA TRP A 38 21.00 -8.18 4.57
C TRP A 38 19.49 -7.94 4.78
N TYR A 39 18.66 -8.82 4.21
CA TYR A 39 17.21 -8.88 4.46
C TYR A 39 16.84 -9.74 5.64
N ASP A 40 17.70 -10.65 6.07
CA ASP A 40 17.44 -11.46 7.23
C ASP A 40 17.61 -10.60 8.50
N PHE A 41 16.47 -10.15 9.02
CA PHE A 41 16.39 -9.38 10.26
C PHE A 41 17.12 -10.07 11.42
N ASP A 42 17.09 -11.39 11.44
CA ASP A 42 17.73 -12.19 12.49
C ASP A 42 19.26 -12.16 12.37
N ARG A 43 19.81 -12.02 11.16
CA ARG A 43 21.26 -12.04 10.95
C ARG A 43 21.97 -10.77 11.39
N VAL A 44 21.39 -9.59 11.20
CA VAL A 44 21.96 -8.37 11.80
C VAL A 44 21.97 -8.47 13.31
N GLY A 45 20.89 -9.03 13.90
CA GLY A 45 20.81 -9.36 15.31
C GLY A 45 21.92 -10.33 15.74
N GLN A 46 22.17 -11.39 14.97
CA GLN A 46 23.23 -12.38 15.21
C GLN A 46 24.63 -11.77 15.11
N CYS A 47 24.90 -10.93 14.11
CA CYS A 47 26.18 -10.20 13.99
C CYS A 47 26.42 -9.25 15.18
N LEU A 48 25.36 -8.70 15.75
CA LEU A 48 25.41 -7.81 16.92
C LEU A 48 25.27 -8.56 18.25
N ALA A 49 25.15 -9.89 18.24
CA ALA A 49 24.94 -10.69 19.45
C ALA A 49 26.08 -10.57 20.46
N GLU A 50 27.31 -10.28 20.01
CA GLU A 50 28.51 -10.12 20.85
C GLU A 50 28.77 -8.68 21.30
N VAL A 51 27.96 -7.72 20.81
CA VAL A 51 28.04 -6.33 21.25
C VAL A 51 27.30 -6.20 22.58
N ASP A 52 27.91 -5.52 23.55
CA ASP A 52 27.23 -5.13 24.77
C ASP A 52 26.07 -4.19 24.42
N LYS A 53 24.84 -4.67 24.63
CA LYS A 53 23.62 -3.96 24.29
C LYS A 53 22.75 -3.78 25.52
N THR A 54 22.29 -2.56 25.69
CA THR A 54 21.23 -2.24 26.66
C THR A 54 19.98 -1.81 25.90
N VAL A 55 18.83 -2.39 26.28
CA VAL A 55 17.53 -2.03 25.73
C VAL A 55 16.63 -1.59 26.87
N GLY A 56 16.10 -0.38 26.80
CA GLY A 56 15.24 0.22 27.82
C GLY A 56 13.94 0.77 27.21
N ARG A 57 13.04 1.18 28.14
CA ARG A 57 11.82 1.92 27.78
C ARG A 57 11.90 3.33 28.33
N ASP A 58 11.56 4.31 27.47
CA ASP A 58 11.47 5.72 27.82
C ASP A 58 10.10 6.27 27.38
N SER A 59 9.18 6.37 28.33
CA SER A 59 7.82 6.87 28.10
C SER A 59 7.75 8.38 27.78
N SER A 60 8.87 9.11 27.86
CA SER A 60 8.94 10.49 27.46
C SER A 60 9.11 10.69 25.95
N LEU A 61 9.44 9.62 25.24
CA LEU A 61 9.51 9.62 23.77
C LEU A 61 8.10 9.57 23.16
N PRO A 62 7.89 10.22 21.99
CA PRO A 62 6.65 10.06 21.24
C PRO A 62 6.38 8.60 20.88
N PRO A 63 5.12 8.21 20.59
CA PRO A 63 4.79 6.87 20.08
C PRO A 63 5.68 6.47 18.90
N GLU A 64 6.12 5.21 18.87
CA GLU A 64 7.06 4.66 17.89
C GLU A 64 8.46 5.33 17.93
N GLY A 65 8.71 6.19 18.89
CA GLY A 65 9.97 6.93 19.03
C GLY A 65 11.06 6.10 19.71
N TYR A 66 12.32 6.48 19.42
CA TYR A 66 13.50 5.84 20.01
C TYR A 66 14.67 6.80 20.14
N ARG A 67 15.58 6.42 21.04
CA ARG A 67 16.95 6.94 21.13
C ARG A 67 17.91 5.78 20.90
N LEU A 68 18.88 5.96 20.03
CA LEU A 68 19.95 5.01 19.74
C LEU A 68 21.29 5.68 20.00
N CYS A 69 22.10 5.09 20.88
CA CYS A 69 23.46 5.54 21.14
C CYS A 69 24.45 4.44 20.77
N VAL A 70 25.36 4.72 19.84
CA VAL A 70 26.47 3.85 19.46
C VAL A 70 27.74 4.39 20.10
N GLY A 71 28.20 3.76 21.17
CA GLY A 71 29.41 4.09 21.90
C GLY A 71 30.67 3.43 21.33
N ALA A 72 31.76 3.45 22.11
CA ALA A 72 33.01 2.82 21.72
C ALA A 72 32.93 1.28 21.71
N ASN A 73 32.21 0.70 22.68
CA ASN A 73 32.16 -0.75 22.93
C ASN A 73 30.74 -1.26 23.16
N SER A 74 29.73 -0.39 23.12
CA SER A 74 28.34 -0.75 23.47
C SER A 74 27.34 -0.01 22.60
N ILE A 75 26.13 -0.55 22.54
CA ILE A 75 24.95 0.06 21.92
C ILE A 75 23.87 0.18 22.98
N ALA A 76 23.26 1.37 23.10
CA ALA A 76 22.09 1.56 23.94
C ALA A 76 20.88 1.98 23.08
N ILE A 77 19.74 1.36 23.34
CA ILE A 77 18.46 1.68 22.70
C ILE A 77 17.44 1.94 23.81
N ASP A 78 16.86 3.14 23.81
CA ASP A 78 15.67 3.46 24.61
C ASP A 78 14.51 3.75 23.66
N SER A 79 13.35 3.16 23.91
CA SER A 79 12.20 3.29 23.02
C SER A 79 10.90 3.55 23.77
N ALA A 80 9.94 4.23 23.13
CA ALA A 80 8.60 4.44 23.66
C ALA A 80 7.83 3.11 23.80
N ASP A 81 8.00 2.25 22.80
CA ASP A 81 7.26 1.01 22.60
C ASP A 81 8.07 0.01 21.75
N ASP A 82 7.49 -1.17 21.49
CA ASP A 82 8.14 -2.21 20.70
C ASP A 82 8.40 -1.79 19.24
N ALA A 83 7.52 -0.96 18.66
CA ALA A 83 7.72 -0.44 17.31
C ALA A 83 8.91 0.54 17.26
N GLY A 84 9.06 1.41 18.26
CA GLY A 84 10.22 2.30 18.39
C GLY A 84 11.53 1.52 18.51
N GLU A 85 11.55 0.45 19.29
CA GLU A 85 12.71 -0.46 19.37
C GLU A 85 13.04 -1.06 18.00
N PHE A 86 12.03 -1.58 17.31
CA PHE A 86 12.18 -2.13 15.97
C PHE A 86 12.76 -1.10 14.99
N TYR A 87 12.29 0.14 15.01
CA TYR A 87 12.81 1.21 14.14
C TYR A 87 14.22 1.65 14.51
N ALA A 88 14.61 1.56 15.77
CA ALA A 88 16.01 1.75 16.16
C ALA A 88 16.91 0.71 15.50
N TYR A 89 16.48 -0.55 15.46
CA TYR A 89 17.22 -1.60 14.74
C TYR A 89 17.27 -1.37 13.22
N GLN A 90 16.20 -0.82 12.61
CA GLN A 90 16.25 -0.46 11.17
C GLN A 90 17.29 0.65 10.90
N THR A 91 17.39 1.63 11.79
CA THR A 91 18.40 2.68 11.71
C THR A 91 19.80 2.10 11.93
N LEU A 92 19.99 1.28 12.95
CA LEU A 92 21.25 0.61 13.22
C LEU A 92 21.72 -0.24 12.02
N ARG A 93 20.80 -0.96 11.38
CA ARG A 93 21.08 -1.73 10.16
C ARG A 93 21.60 -0.85 9.03
N GLN A 94 21.03 0.32 8.80
CA GLN A 94 21.50 1.24 7.77
C GLN A 94 22.88 1.86 8.11
N LEU A 95 23.20 2.00 9.40
CA LEU A 95 24.51 2.48 9.88
C LEU A 95 25.59 1.39 9.82
N THR A 96 25.22 0.13 9.75
CA THR A 96 26.15 -1.00 9.77
C THR A 96 26.83 -1.15 8.43
N ALA A 97 28.16 -1.13 8.42
CA ALA A 97 28.99 -1.41 7.24
C ALA A 97 29.82 -2.68 7.46
N LEU A 98 29.80 -3.60 6.49
CA LEU A 98 30.69 -4.75 6.48
C LEU A 98 32.00 -4.36 5.78
N THR A 99 33.13 -4.60 6.45
CA THR A 99 34.46 -4.39 5.88
C THR A 99 34.96 -5.66 5.18
N SER A 100 36.00 -5.53 4.34
CA SER A 100 36.59 -6.65 3.60
C SER A 100 37.20 -7.76 4.48
N SER A 101 37.31 -7.55 5.78
CA SER A 101 37.90 -8.46 6.77
C SER A 101 36.90 -9.19 7.66
N ASN A 102 35.62 -9.30 7.26
CA ASN A 102 34.53 -9.79 8.11
C ASN A 102 34.35 -8.98 9.40
N THR A 103 34.72 -7.72 9.40
CA THR A 103 34.51 -6.82 10.52
C THR A 103 33.33 -5.91 10.21
N ILE A 104 32.39 -5.82 11.14
CA ILE A 104 31.30 -4.85 11.10
C ILE A 104 31.81 -3.56 11.73
N ALA A 105 31.63 -2.44 11.03
CA ALA A 105 31.91 -1.12 11.54
C ALA A 105 30.60 -0.32 11.61
N ILE A 106 30.33 0.26 12.77
CA ILE A 106 29.17 1.11 13.03
C ILE A 106 29.69 2.46 13.51
N PRO A 107 29.43 3.57 12.82
CA PRO A 107 29.87 4.88 13.24
C PRO A 107 29.28 5.21 14.62
N ARG A 108 30.11 5.78 15.51
CA ARG A 108 29.62 6.29 16.79
C ARG A 108 28.68 7.45 16.54
N CYS A 109 27.53 7.40 17.19
CA CYS A 109 26.50 8.43 17.01
C CYS A 109 25.47 8.39 18.13
N GLU A 110 24.72 9.46 18.24
CA GLU A 110 23.46 9.52 18.97
C GLU A 110 22.36 9.88 17.98
N VAL A 111 21.26 9.12 18.03
CA VAL A 111 20.06 9.32 17.21
C VAL A 111 18.87 9.43 18.13
N ARG A 112 18.01 10.43 17.88
CA ARG A 112 16.69 10.53 18.50
C ARG A 112 15.66 10.75 17.41
N ASP A 113 14.65 9.86 17.30
CA ASP A 113 13.81 9.80 16.11
C ASP A 113 12.41 9.27 16.40
N TRP A 114 11.40 9.72 15.64
CA TRP A 114 10.00 9.32 15.74
C TRP A 114 9.22 9.73 14.49
N PRO A 115 8.11 9.02 14.11
CA PRO A 115 7.34 9.38 12.94
C PRO A 115 6.51 10.67 13.11
N ALA A 116 6.28 11.38 11.99
CA ALA A 116 5.35 12.50 11.93
C ALA A 116 3.90 12.01 11.77
N TYR A 117 3.69 10.92 11.03
CA TYR A 117 2.38 10.39 10.74
C TYR A 117 2.25 8.96 11.23
N ARG A 118 1.07 8.65 11.80
CA ARG A 118 0.73 7.30 12.29
C ARG A 118 0.38 6.31 11.17
N TRP A 119 0.02 6.79 9.96
CA TRP A 119 -0.22 5.97 8.78
C TRP A 119 0.87 6.22 7.74
N ARG A 120 1.65 5.21 7.45
CA ARG A 120 2.72 5.23 6.45
C ARG A 120 2.55 3.99 5.59
N GLY A 121 1.66 4.09 4.58
CA GLY A 121 1.12 2.96 3.86
C GLY A 121 1.81 2.66 2.53
N MET A 122 1.63 1.41 2.08
CA MET A 122 1.92 0.97 0.72
C MET A 122 0.82 0.02 0.25
N LEU A 123 0.22 0.32 -0.91
CA LEU A 123 -0.71 -0.55 -1.59
C LEU A 123 0.03 -1.45 -2.57
N ILE A 124 -0.34 -2.74 -2.55
CA ILE A 124 -0.03 -3.72 -3.58
C ILE A 124 -1.33 -4.23 -4.21
N ASP A 125 -1.35 -4.35 -5.52
CA ASP A 125 -2.50 -4.84 -6.27
C ASP A 125 -2.21 -6.22 -6.88
N GLU A 126 -2.73 -7.25 -6.26
CA GLU A 126 -2.66 -8.62 -6.76
C GLU A 126 -3.91 -9.05 -7.56
N ALA A 127 -4.96 -8.24 -7.52
CA ALA A 127 -6.19 -8.54 -8.28
C ALA A 127 -5.91 -8.50 -9.78
N ARG A 128 -5.17 -7.49 -10.27
CA ARG A 128 -4.80 -7.36 -11.68
C ARG A 128 -3.71 -8.35 -12.08
N HIS A 129 -2.58 -8.37 -11.34
CA HIS A 129 -1.55 -9.39 -11.51
C HIS A 129 -1.10 -9.95 -10.17
N PHE A 130 -1.20 -11.27 -10.05
CA PHE A 130 -0.86 -12.00 -8.83
C PHE A 130 0.66 -12.07 -8.65
N LEU A 131 1.14 -11.56 -7.53
CA LEU A 131 2.57 -11.53 -7.19
C LEU A 131 3.02 -12.77 -6.41
N GLY A 132 2.12 -13.33 -5.60
CA GLY A 132 2.35 -14.50 -4.78
C GLY A 132 3.06 -14.22 -3.45
N LYS A 133 2.93 -15.17 -2.53
CA LYS A 133 3.34 -15.05 -1.12
C LYS A 133 4.78 -14.57 -0.95
N GLU A 134 5.74 -15.21 -1.62
CA GLU A 134 7.16 -14.88 -1.49
C GLU A 134 7.46 -13.42 -1.87
N THR A 135 6.78 -12.92 -2.88
CA THR A 135 6.91 -11.50 -3.28
C THR A 135 6.32 -10.58 -2.23
N VAL A 136 5.16 -10.93 -1.66
CA VAL A 136 4.53 -10.13 -0.60
C VAL A 136 5.42 -10.07 0.64
N LEU A 137 6.04 -11.19 1.04
CA LEU A 137 6.99 -11.23 2.16
C LEU A 137 8.20 -10.32 1.90
N LYS A 138 8.76 -10.33 0.68
CA LYS A 138 9.87 -9.45 0.29
C LYS A 138 9.46 -7.97 0.31
N ILE A 139 8.25 -7.64 -0.12
CA ILE A 139 7.71 -6.28 -0.06
C ILE A 139 7.60 -5.82 1.40
N ILE A 140 7.10 -6.67 2.29
CA ILE A 140 7.00 -6.39 3.73
C ILE A 140 8.38 -6.07 4.33
N ASP A 141 9.43 -6.82 3.97
CA ASP A 141 10.80 -6.53 4.41
C ASP A 141 11.29 -5.16 3.94
N THR A 142 10.98 -4.82 2.68
CA THR A 142 11.36 -3.53 2.12
C THR A 142 10.58 -2.39 2.75
N MET A 143 9.31 -2.58 3.05
CA MET A 143 8.49 -1.63 3.82
C MET A 143 9.09 -1.39 5.21
N ALA A 144 9.45 -2.46 5.91
CA ALA A 144 10.06 -2.41 7.23
C ALA A 144 11.38 -1.62 7.24
N MET A 145 12.24 -1.84 6.23
CA MET A 145 13.49 -1.09 6.03
C MET A 145 13.26 0.42 5.97
N HIS A 146 12.13 0.85 5.40
CA HIS A 146 11.77 2.25 5.22
C HIS A 146 10.78 2.77 6.27
N LYS A 147 10.54 2.01 7.34
CA LYS A 147 9.66 2.37 8.46
C LYS A 147 8.20 2.63 8.02
N LEU A 148 7.75 2.00 6.93
CA LEU A 148 6.34 1.93 6.55
C LEU A 148 5.63 0.92 7.46
N ASN A 149 4.36 1.18 7.83
CA ASN A 149 3.67 0.41 8.86
C ASN A 149 2.27 -0.11 8.46
N VAL A 150 1.80 0.17 7.25
CA VAL A 150 0.51 -0.33 6.76
C VAL A 150 0.68 -0.91 5.36
N LEU A 151 0.48 -2.22 5.23
CA LEU A 151 0.32 -2.88 3.93
C LEU A 151 -1.16 -2.85 3.55
N HIS A 152 -1.51 -2.07 2.55
CA HIS A 152 -2.83 -2.08 1.94
C HIS A 152 -2.83 -3.14 0.84
N TRP A 153 -3.59 -4.21 1.05
CA TRP A 153 -3.59 -5.36 0.17
C TRP A 153 -4.86 -5.41 -0.68
N HIS A 154 -4.74 -4.99 -1.93
CA HIS A 154 -5.82 -4.99 -2.91
C HIS A 154 -5.99 -6.40 -3.49
N LEU A 155 -6.87 -7.17 -2.85
CA LEU A 155 -7.04 -8.61 -3.07
C LEU A 155 -8.09 -8.95 -4.12
N VAL A 156 -9.01 -8.03 -4.41
CA VAL A 156 -10.15 -8.30 -5.29
C VAL A 156 -10.44 -7.10 -6.17
N ASP A 157 -10.76 -7.36 -7.45
CA ASP A 157 -11.15 -6.38 -8.45
C ASP A 157 -11.86 -7.10 -9.61
N ASP A 158 -12.20 -6.38 -10.68
CA ASP A 158 -12.83 -6.92 -11.88
C ASP A 158 -12.07 -8.09 -12.51
N GLN A 159 -10.72 -8.09 -12.40
CA GLN A 159 -9.85 -9.05 -13.07
C GLN A 159 -9.47 -10.25 -12.20
N GLY A 160 -9.78 -10.23 -10.92
CA GLY A 160 -9.46 -11.35 -10.08
C GLY A 160 -9.91 -11.24 -8.62
N TRP A 161 -10.24 -12.38 -8.06
CA TRP A 161 -10.48 -12.60 -6.64
C TRP A 161 -9.32 -13.42 -6.08
N ARG A 162 -8.55 -12.88 -5.13
CA ARG A 162 -7.24 -13.43 -4.72
C ARG A 162 -7.18 -13.95 -3.29
N VAL A 163 -8.28 -14.05 -2.59
CA VAL A 163 -8.32 -14.55 -1.20
C VAL A 163 -9.35 -15.64 -1.04
N GLU A 164 -8.97 -16.76 -0.40
CA GLU A 164 -9.88 -17.86 -0.09
C GLU A 164 -10.89 -17.42 0.95
N ILE A 165 -12.19 -17.55 0.64
CA ILE A 165 -13.32 -17.41 1.56
C ILE A 165 -13.96 -18.79 1.69
N LYS A 166 -13.76 -19.47 2.80
CA LYS A 166 -14.20 -20.86 2.98
C LYS A 166 -15.71 -21.04 2.97
N ARG A 167 -16.45 -20.00 3.38
CA ARG A 167 -17.92 -19.99 3.31
C ARG A 167 -18.41 -19.89 1.85
N HIS A 168 -17.58 -19.36 0.96
CA HIS A 168 -17.89 -19.07 -0.44
C HIS A 168 -16.77 -19.51 -1.36
N PRO A 169 -16.49 -20.85 -1.46
CA PRO A 169 -15.36 -21.35 -2.24
C PRO A 169 -15.45 -21.06 -3.73
N GLU A 170 -16.65 -20.82 -4.26
CA GLU A 170 -16.90 -20.42 -5.65
C GLU A 170 -16.21 -19.10 -6.01
N LEU A 171 -15.92 -18.23 -5.04
CA LEU A 171 -15.20 -16.98 -5.29
C LEU A 171 -13.79 -17.22 -5.85
N VAL A 172 -13.08 -18.21 -5.33
CA VAL A 172 -11.76 -18.58 -5.88
C VAL A 172 -11.88 -19.56 -7.04
N GLU A 173 -12.89 -20.40 -7.08
CA GLU A 173 -13.13 -21.33 -8.17
C GLU A 173 -13.33 -20.60 -9.51
N TYR A 174 -14.17 -19.56 -9.52
CA TYR A 174 -14.48 -18.80 -10.73
C TYR A 174 -13.76 -17.46 -10.81
N GLY A 175 -13.60 -16.76 -9.69
CA GLY A 175 -13.01 -15.41 -9.65
C GLY A 175 -11.49 -15.38 -9.74
N SER A 176 -10.79 -16.47 -9.42
CA SER A 176 -9.31 -16.50 -9.47
C SER A 176 -8.73 -16.78 -10.86
N VAL A 177 -9.57 -17.13 -11.83
CA VAL A 177 -9.18 -17.54 -13.18
C VAL A 177 -9.83 -16.63 -14.22
N ARG A 178 -9.06 -16.06 -15.13
CA ARG A 178 -9.57 -15.32 -16.29
C ARG A 178 -9.10 -15.94 -17.61
N PRO A 179 -9.82 -15.70 -18.75
CA PRO A 179 -9.53 -16.35 -20.02
C PRO A 179 -8.13 -16.12 -20.56
N CYS A 180 -7.58 -14.92 -20.33
CA CYS A 180 -6.24 -14.53 -20.70
C CYS A 180 -5.77 -13.34 -19.84
N SER A 181 -4.49 -12.97 -19.93
CA SER A 181 -3.98 -11.72 -19.37
C SER A 181 -3.45 -10.84 -20.49
N VAL A 182 -3.83 -9.56 -20.47
CA VAL A 182 -3.33 -8.56 -21.42
C VAL A 182 -2.09 -7.93 -20.83
N ARG A 183 -0.95 -8.04 -21.51
CA ARG A 183 0.32 -7.47 -21.00
C ARG A 183 0.36 -5.95 -21.08
N PHE A 184 -0.32 -5.37 -22.09
CA PHE A 184 -0.37 -3.92 -22.30
C PHE A 184 -1.82 -3.48 -22.34
N GLY A 185 -2.14 -2.44 -21.54
CA GLY A 185 -3.49 -2.00 -21.35
C GLY A 185 -4.19 -1.61 -22.64
N THR A 186 -5.38 -2.15 -22.82
CA THR A 186 -6.36 -1.59 -23.74
C THR A 186 -7.44 -0.94 -22.90
N HIS A 187 -7.48 0.37 -22.93
CA HIS A 187 -8.72 1.05 -22.64
C HIS A 187 -9.74 0.59 -23.68
N ALA A 188 -10.96 0.28 -23.30
CA ALA A 188 -12.01 -0.14 -24.22
C ALA A 188 -12.26 0.87 -25.36
N SER A 189 -11.81 2.12 -25.19
CA SER A 189 -11.91 3.22 -26.18
C SER A 189 -10.62 3.49 -26.96
N TRP A 190 -9.48 2.91 -26.56
CA TRP A 190 -8.21 3.15 -27.26
C TRP A 190 -7.84 1.93 -28.11
N LYS A 191 -7.77 2.14 -29.42
CA LYS A 191 -7.24 1.14 -30.38
C LYS A 191 -5.88 1.65 -30.82
N PRO A 192 -4.77 1.21 -30.21
CA PRO A 192 -3.46 1.51 -30.77
C PRO A 192 -3.36 0.95 -32.19
N PRO A 193 -2.52 1.52 -33.04
CA PRO A 193 -2.22 0.94 -34.35
C PRO A 193 -1.76 -0.51 -34.18
N ALA A 194 -2.25 -1.39 -35.04
CA ALA A 194 -2.03 -2.85 -34.92
C ALA A 194 -0.55 -3.28 -34.84
N HIS A 195 0.38 -2.43 -35.32
CA HIS A 195 1.82 -2.67 -35.26
C HIS A 195 2.48 -2.18 -33.96
N GLU A 196 1.79 -1.34 -33.18
CA GLU A 196 2.24 -0.88 -31.83
C GLU A 196 1.61 -1.72 -30.72
N MET A 197 0.64 -2.57 -31.08
CA MET A 197 0.00 -3.48 -30.16
C MET A 197 0.90 -4.69 -29.94
N GLY A 198 1.87 -4.57 -29.06
CA GLY A 198 2.53 -5.74 -28.48
C GLY A 198 1.55 -6.55 -27.62
N TYR A 199 0.42 -7.00 -28.23
CA TYR A 199 -0.47 -7.95 -27.60
C TYR A 199 0.25 -9.29 -27.51
N GLU A 200 1.04 -9.48 -26.49
CA GLU A 200 1.11 -10.80 -25.94
C GLU A 200 -0.18 -11.02 -25.15
N LEU A 201 -1.25 -11.32 -25.87
CA LEU A 201 -2.30 -12.15 -25.32
C LEU A 201 -1.61 -13.45 -24.94
N ASN A 202 -1.33 -13.63 -23.67
CA ASN A 202 -1.14 -14.98 -23.20
C ASN A 202 -2.49 -15.66 -23.46
N LYS A 203 -2.58 -16.47 -24.53
CA LYS A 203 -3.81 -17.18 -24.91
C LYS A 203 -4.18 -18.24 -23.89
N ASP A 204 -3.27 -18.51 -22.95
CA ASP A 204 -3.47 -19.44 -21.86
C ASP A 204 -4.28 -18.75 -20.75
N ARG A 205 -5.12 -19.51 -20.09
CA ARG A 205 -5.86 -19.04 -18.91
C ARG A 205 -4.89 -18.52 -17.86
N TYR A 206 -5.20 -17.35 -17.31
CA TYR A 206 -4.45 -16.74 -16.22
C TYR A 206 -5.05 -17.20 -14.88
N GLY A 207 -4.33 -18.04 -14.16
CA GLY A 207 -4.77 -18.63 -12.90
C GLY A 207 -5.02 -20.16 -12.97
N PRO A 208 -5.54 -20.79 -11.90
CA PRO A 208 -6.02 -20.11 -10.67
C PRO A 208 -4.91 -19.53 -9.83
N PHE A 209 -5.08 -18.26 -9.43
CA PHE A 209 -4.15 -17.54 -8.58
C PHE A 209 -4.90 -16.91 -7.41
N PHE A 210 -4.61 -17.35 -6.20
CA PHE A 210 -5.17 -16.82 -4.96
C PHE A 210 -4.31 -17.24 -3.77
N HIS A 211 -4.46 -16.56 -2.64
CA HIS A 211 -3.89 -16.96 -1.36
C HIS A 211 -4.87 -17.83 -0.60
N THR A 212 -4.39 -18.97 -0.11
CA THR A 212 -5.13 -19.75 0.89
C THR A 212 -5.19 -18.97 2.21
N GLN A 213 -6.13 -19.32 3.07
CA GLN A 213 -6.18 -18.69 4.39
C GLN A 213 -4.90 -18.94 5.23
N ASP A 214 -4.21 -20.05 4.99
CA ASP A 214 -2.94 -20.34 5.65
C ASP A 214 -1.83 -19.43 5.13
N ASP A 215 -1.76 -19.16 3.83
CA ASP A 215 -0.85 -18.15 3.26
C ASP A 215 -1.10 -16.76 3.86
N VAL A 216 -2.38 -16.37 3.96
CA VAL A 216 -2.75 -15.08 4.55
C VAL A 216 -2.31 -14.99 6.02
N ARG A 217 -2.54 -16.04 6.81
CA ARG A 217 -2.13 -16.08 8.24
C ARG A 217 -0.61 -15.96 8.37
N GLU A 218 0.15 -16.64 7.50
CA GLU A 218 1.61 -16.54 7.48
C GLU A 218 2.06 -15.12 7.15
N ILE A 219 1.49 -14.50 6.11
CA ILE A 219 1.80 -13.12 5.71
C ILE A 219 1.46 -12.13 6.83
N VAL A 220 0.29 -12.26 7.45
CA VAL A 220 -0.14 -11.39 8.57
C VAL A 220 0.79 -11.52 9.77
N ALA A 221 1.17 -12.74 10.12
CA ALA A 221 2.12 -12.99 11.23
C ALA A 221 3.51 -12.41 10.91
N TYR A 222 3.98 -12.56 9.67
CA TYR A 222 5.25 -12.03 9.19
C TYR A 222 5.28 -10.50 9.23
N ALA A 223 4.22 -9.86 8.78
CA ALA A 223 4.05 -8.40 8.83
C ALA A 223 4.00 -7.89 10.28
N LYS A 224 3.24 -8.57 11.15
CA LYS A 224 3.12 -8.24 12.57
C LYS A 224 4.48 -8.24 13.29
N ALA A 225 5.33 -9.23 13.00
CA ALA A 225 6.69 -9.30 13.54
C ALA A 225 7.58 -8.11 13.11
N ARG A 226 7.15 -7.34 12.09
CA ARG A 226 7.81 -6.14 11.58
C ARG A 226 7.04 -4.84 11.88
N HIS A 227 6.08 -4.92 12.79
CA HIS A 227 5.19 -3.81 13.15
C HIS A 227 4.45 -3.20 11.94
N ILE A 228 4.10 -4.06 10.98
CA ILE A 228 3.29 -3.70 9.82
C ILE A 228 1.91 -4.31 9.98
N THR A 229 0.89 -3.47 9.91
CA THR A 229 -0.51 -3.87 9.86
C THR A 229 -0.89 -4.19 8.43
N VAL A 230 -1.51 -5.35 8.20
CA VAL A 230 -2.07 -5.70 6.90
C VAL A 230 -3.54 -5.29 6.87
N MET A 231 -3.90 -4.37 5.98
CA MET A 231 -5.27 -3.94 5.72
C MET A 231 -5.75 -4.56 4.41
N PRO A 232 -6.70 -5.53 4.47
CA PRO A 232 -7.27 -6.11 3.26
C PRO A 232 -8.27 -5.14 2.61
N GLU A 233 -8.33 -5.15 1.27
CA GLU A 233 -9.36 -4.47 0.50
C GLU A 233 -10.27 -5.49 -0.18
N ILE A 234 -11.59 -5.30 0.04
CA ILE A 234 -12.67 -6.03 -0.62
C ILE A 234 -13.55 -5.00 -1.32
N GLU A 235 -13.48 -4.98 -2.62
CA GLU A 235 -14.20 -4.01 -3.45
C GLU A 235 -15.71 -4.19 -3.41
N LEU A 236 -16.41 -3.07 -3.19
CA LEU A 236 -17.86 -2.96 -3.30
C LEU A 236 -18.31 -1.49 -3.53
N PRO A 237 -19.39 -1.21 -4.21
CA PRO A 237 -20.20 -2.12 -5.02
C PRO A 237 -19.79 -2.17 -6.50
N GLY A 238 -18.75 -1.38 -6.88
CA GLY A 238 -18.03 -1.43 -8.15
C GLY A 238 -16.88 -2.42 -8.10
N HIS A 239 -16.12 -2.57 -9.21
CA HIS A 239 -14.94 -3.45 -9.31
C HIS A 239 -15.19 -4.90 -8.84
N VAL A 240 -16.36 -5.44 -9.13
CA VAL A 240 -16.87 -6.71 -8.61
C VAL A 240 -17.04 -7.80 -9.67
N ARG A 241 -16.50 -7.63 -10.87
CA ARG A 241 -16.77 -8.59 -11.96
C ARG A 241 -16.23 -9.98 -11.66
N ALA A 242 -15.13 -10.11 -10.94
CA ALA A 242 -14.67 -11.42 -10.48
C ALA A 242 -15.64 -12.07 -9.47
N LEU A 243 -16.24 -11.28 -8.58
CA LEU A 243 -17.32 -11.73 -7.70
C LEU A 243 -18.55 -12.16 -8.52
N LEU A 244 -18.97 -11.35 -9.48
CA LEU A 244 -20.13 -11.66 -10.33
C LEU A 244 -19.91 -12.84 -11.28
N ALA A 245 -18.66 -13.21 -11.55
CA ALA A 245 -18.35 -14.46 -12.26
C ALA A 245 -18.72 -15.69 -11.43
N ALA A 246 -18.50 -15.63 -10.11
CA ALA A 246 -18.91 -16.66 -9.16
C ALA A 246 -20.42 -16.61 -8.86
N HIS A 247 -20.97 -15.40 -8.72
CA HIS A 247 -22.34 -15.14 -8.30
C HIS A 247 -23.13 -14.29 -9.32
N PRO A 248 -23.45 -14.86 -10.51
CA PRO A 248 -24.18 -14.12 -11.54
C PRO A 248 -25.60 -13.72 -11.13
N GLU A 249 -26.17 -14.32 -10.10
CA GLU A 249 -27.48 -13.96 -9.51
C GLU A 249 -27.45 -12.60 -8.79
N PHE A 250 -26.27 -12.06 -8.51
CA PHE A 250 -26.11 -10.74 -7.87
C PHE A 250 -25.97 -9.60 -8.87
N ILE A 251 -26.07 -9.91 -10.17
CA ILE A 251 -26.09 -8.86 -11.20
C ILE A 251 -27.46 -8.16 -11.25
N CYS A 252 -27.47 -6.89 -11.67
CA CYS A 252 -28.71 -6.15 -11.86
C CYS A 252 -29.58 -6.75 -12.97
N GLU A 253 -30.92 -6.68 -12.78
CA GLU A 253 -31.88 -7.11 -13.80
C GLU A 253 -31.64 -6.38 -15.14
N GLY A 254 -31.58 -7.16 -16.23
CA GLY A 254 -31.36 -6.64 -17.58
C GLY A 254 -29.90 -6.33 -17.93
N ALA A 255 -28.97 -6.44 -16.99
CA ALA A 255 -27.56 -6.46 -17.27
C ALA A 255 -27.10 -7.90 -17.61
N THR A 256 -26.15 -8.03 -18.52
CA THR A 256 -25.58 -9.32 -18.93
C THR A 256 -24.07 -9.24 -18.92
N HIS A 257 -23.42 -10.23 -18.36
CA HIS A 257 -21.98 -10.44 -18.51
C HIS A 257 -21.68 -11.93 -18.68
N GLY A 258 -20.47 -12.25 -19.20
CA GLY A 258 -19.97 -13.62 -19.16
C GLY A 258 -19.65 -14.05 -17.73
N ARG A 259 -19.62 -15.37 -17.48
CA ARG A 259 -19.21 -15.95 -16.18
C ARG A 259 -17.69 -15.99 -16.03
N GLU A 260 -17.02 -14.89 -16.37
CA GLU A 260 -15.57 -14.80 -16.32
C GLU A 260 -15.16 -13.41 -15.82
N PRO A 261 -14.08 -13.32 -15.03
CA PRO A 261 -13.48 -12.05 -14.68
C PRO A 261 -13.07 -11.22 -15.89
N ALA A 262 -12.91 -9.93 -15.72
CA ALA A 262 -12.47 -9.04 -16.79
C ALA A 262 -11.03 -9.35 -17.23
N VAL A 263 -10.74 -9.11 -18.52
CA VAL A 263 -9.38 -9.17 -19.06
C VAL A 263 -8.84 -7.79 -19.40
N ALA A 264 -9.71 -6.78 -19.49
CA ALA A 264 -9.33 -5.41 -19.83
C ALA A 264 -9.16 -4.54 -18.57
N TRP A 265 -8.26 -3.59 -18.65
CA TRP A 265 -7.97 -2.60 -17.59
C TRP A 265 -8.86 -1.38 -17.77
N SER A 266 -10.11 -1.47 -17.34
CA SER A 266 -11.05 -0.35 -17.41
C SER A 266 -12.16 -0.53 -16.39
N VAL A 267 -12.84 0.56 -16.04
CA VAL A 267 -14.05 0.52 -15.22
C VAL A 267 -15.10 -0.34 -15.92
N GLN A 268 -15.53 -1.41 -15.29
CA GLN A 268 -16.56 -2.30 -15.81
C GLN A 268 -17.94 -1.72 -15.53
N LYS A 269 -18.91 -2.02 -16.41
CA LYS A 269 -20.29 -1.51 -16.26
C LYS A 269 -21.10 -2.34 -15.28
N GLU A 270 -20.67 -3.54 -15.03
CA GLU A 270 -21.31 -4.50 -14.15
C GLU A 270 -20.94 -4.18 -12.70
N VAL A 271 -21.95 -3.89 -11.91
CA VAL A 271 -21.83 -3.59 -10.48
C VAL A 271 -22.80 -4.49 -9.71
N LEU A 272 -22.54 -4.66 -8.43
CA LEU A 272 -23.40 -5.44 -7.55
C LEU A 272 -24.81 -4.87 -7.52
N CYS A 273 -25.83 -5.75 -7.57
CA CYS A 273 -27.23 -5.37 -7.41
C CYS A 273 -27.54 -5.07 -5.93
N VAL A 274 -27.36 -3.83 -5.53
CA VAL A 274 -27.59 -3.36 -4.14
C VAL A 274 -29.06 -3.47 -3.72
N GLY A 275 -29.98 -3.56 -4.68
CA GLY A 275 -31.40 -3.86 -4.42
C GLY A 275 -31.69 -5.33 -4.07
N ASN A 276 -30.72 -6.22 -4.22
CA ASN A 276 -30.83 -7.64 -3.88
C ASN A 276 -30.34 -7.90 -2.44
N ASP A 277 -31.26 -8.29 -1.54
CA ASP A 277 -30.92 -8.57 -0.14
C ASP A 277 -29.95 -9.73 0.05
N ASP A 278 -29.97 -10.73 -0.85
CA ASP A 278 -29.02 -11.85 -0.78
C ASP A 278 -27.60 -11.38 -1.10
N ALA A 279 -27.45 -10.50 -2.10
CA ALA A 279 -26.16 -9.91 -2.42
C ALA A 279 -25.59 -9.06 -1.27
N VAL A 280 -26.45 -8.33 -0.57
CA VAL A 280 -26.05 -7.51 0.58
C VAL A 280 -25.62 -8.39 1.77
N ARG A 281 -26.38 -9.46 2.07
CA ARG A 281 -26.00 -10.43 3.12
C ARG A 281 -24.73 -11.17 2.79
N PHE A 282 -24.54 -11.53 1.52
CA PHE A 282 -23.31 -12.15 1.04
C PHE A 282 -22.07 -11.28 1.31
N LEU A 283 -22.15 -9.97 1.06
CA LEU A 283 -21.05 -9.05 1.41
C LEU A 283 -20.77 -9.04 2.91
N GLU A 284 -21.81 -9.05 3.75
CA GLU A 284 -21.68 -9.12 5.21
C GLU A 284 -20.96 -10.42 5.63
N ASP A 285 -21.32 -11.57 5.04
CA ASP A 285 -20.69 -12.86 5.31
C ASP A 285 -19.22 -12.88 4.88
N VAL A 286 -18.89 -12.31 3.72
CA VAL A 286 -17.49 -12.18 3.26
C VAL A 286 -16.69 -11.30 4.22
N LEU A 287 -17.22 -10.13 4.59
CA LEU A 287 -16.54 -9.21 5.52
C LEU A 287 -16.37 -9.82 6.91
N ASP A 288 -17.30 -10.68 7.36
CA ASP A 288 -17.16 -11.42 8.60
C ASP A 288 -15.94 -12.33 8.58
N GLU A 289 -15.78 -13.12 7.52
CA GLU A 289 -14.65 -14.04 7.39
C GLU A 289 -13.32 -13.29 7.17
N VAL A 290 -13.35 -12.18 6.43
CA VAL A 290 -12.18 -11.30 6.28
C VAL A 290 -11.76 -10.71 7.63
N CYS A 291 -12.70 -10.25 8.46
CA CYS A 291 -12.38 -9.76 9.80
C CYS A 291 -11.76 -10.85 10.70
N GLU A 292 -12.19 -12.11 10.54
CA GLU A 292 -11.61 -13.27 11.26
C GLU A 292 -10.21 -13.59 10.76
N LEU A 293 -9.98 -13.47 9.46
CA LEU A 293 -8.70 -13.79 8.80
C LEU A 293 -7.61 -12.76 9.08
N PHE A 294 -7.99 -11.49 9.31
CA PHE A 294 -7.08 -10.38 9.63
C PHE A 294 -7.29 -9.87 11.06
N PRO A 295 -6.99 -10.67 12.10
CA PRO A 295 -7.39 -10.39 13.48
C PRO A 295 -6.81 -9.10 14.07
N ASP A 296 -5.63 -8.70 13.62
CA ASP A 296 -4.92 -7.51 14.12
C ASP A 296 -5.19 -6.24 13.26
N ALA A 297 -5.95 -6.34 12.16
CA ALA A 297 -6.24 -5.19 11.31
C ALA A 297 -7.30 -4.28 11.96
N PRO A 298 -6.97 -3.06 12.39
CA PRO A 298 -7.96 -2.12 12.92
C PRO A 298 -8.84 -1.52 11.82
N PHE A 299 -8.44 -1.69 10.56
CA PHE A 299 -9.08 -1.16 9.38
C PHE A 299 -9.37 -2.25 8.35
N ILE A 300 -10.52 -2.17 7.69
CA ILE A 300 -10.89 -2.97 6.52
C ILE A 300 -11.23 -1.99 5.40
N HIS A 301 -10.58 -2.12 4.26
CA HIS A 301 -10.87 -1.28 3.11
C HIS A 301 -11.98 -1.92 2.27
N ILE A 302 -12.96 -1.10 1.87
CA ILE A 302 -14.17 -1.53 1.15
C ILE A 302 -14.25 -0.95 -0.27
N GLY A 303 -13.16 -0.42 -0.80
CA GLY A 303 -13.10 0.21 -2.13
C GLY A 303 -14.04 1.40 -2.24
N GLY A 304 -15.00 1.33 -3.14
CA GLY A 304 -16.09 2.28 -3.33
C GLY A 304 -15.92 3.27 -4.46
N ASP A 305 -14.77 3.21 -5.15
CA ASP A 305 -14.41 4.05 -6.28
C ASP A 305 -15.11 3.63 -7.59
N GLU A 306 -15.15 4.57 -8.50
CA GLU A 306 -15.50 4.39 -9.91
C GLU A 306 -16.76 3.53 -10.18
N CYS A 307 -17.78 3.57 -9.30
CA CYS A 307 -18.96 2.73 -9.40
C CYS A 307 -19.97 3.26 -10.45
N PRO A 308 -20.14 2.61 -11.63
CA PRO A 308 -21.10 3.05 -12.65
C PRO A 308 -22.55 2.77 -12.23
N ARG A 309 -23.38 3.79 -12.24
CA ARG A 309 -24.77 3.73 -11.74
C ARG A 309 -25.82 3.38 -12.82
N ALA A 310 -25.39 3.18 -14.08
CA ALA A 310 -26.31 3.01 -15.21
C ALA A 310 -27.21 1.75 -15.09
N ASN A 311 -26.68 0.68 -14.52
CA ASN A 311 -27.45 -0.55 -14.31
C ASN A 311 -28.49 -0.40 -13.18
N TRP A 312 -28.15 0.31 -12.11
CA TRP A 312 -29.08 0.60 -11.02
C TRP A 312 -30.30 1.39 -11.47
N LYS A 313 -30.12 2.37 -12.39
CA LYS A 313 -31.21 3.17 -12.98
C LYS A 313 -32.28 2.33 -13.65
N LYS A 314 -31.93 1.17 -14.18
CA LYS A 314 -32.81 0.28 -14.93
C LYS A 314 -33.29 -0.93 -14.10
N CYS A 315 -32.63 -1.23 -12.98
CA CYS A 315 -32.90 -2.38 -12.16
C CYS A 315 -34.08 -2.14 -11.23
N ARG A 316 -35.17 -2.92 -11.37
CA ARG A 316 -36.36 -2.77 -10.53
C ARG A 316 -36.07 -2.95 -9.04
N LYS A 317 -35.19 -3.88 -8.68
CA LYS A 317 -34.80 -4.11 -7.28
C LYS A 317 -34.07 -2.91 -6.70
N CYS A 318 -33.11 -2.31 -7.44
CA CYS A 318 -32.37 -1.12 -7.01
C CYS A 318 -33.32 0.10 -6.86
N GLN A 319 -34.21 0.31 -7.83
CA GLN A 319 -35.23 1.39 -7.75
C GLN A 319 -36.21 1.20 -6.59
N ALA A 320 -36.63 -0.04 -6.31
CA ALA A 320 -37.45 -0.36 -5.15
C ALA A 320 -36.71 -0.06 -3.83
N ARG A 321 -35.38 -0.37 -3.74
CA ARG A 321 -34.55 -0.02 -2.58
C ARG A 321 -34.47 1.50 -2.40
N ILE A 322 -34.22 2.25 -3.46
CA ILE A 322 -34.20 3.72 -3.41
C ILE A 322 -35.50 4.24 -2.83
N ALA A 323 -36.65 3.75 -3.33
CA ALA A 323 -37.94 4.18 -2.86
C ALA A 323 -38.23 3.79 -1.40
N SER A 324 -37.92 2.55 -1.00
CA SER A 324 -38.21 2.04 0.35
C SER A 324 -37.32 2.67 1.43
N GLU A 325 -36.06 3.02 1.09
CA GLU A 325 -35.14 3.67 2.02
C GLU A 325 -35.22 5.22 1.97
N GLY A 326 -36.12 5.77 1.12
CA GLY A 326 -36.29 7.22 0.97
C GLY A 326 -35.06 7.93 0.39
N LEU A 327 -34.28 7.23 -0.45
CA LEU A 327 -33.08 7.78 -1.07
C LEU A 327 -33.45 8.67 -2.26
N VAL A 328 -32.57 9.63 -2.58
CA VAL A 328 -32.85 10.59 -3.66
C VAL A 328 -32.61 9.95 -5.05
N ASP A 329 -31.51 9.20 -5.16
CA ASP A 329 -31.04 8.62 -6.43
C ASP A 329 -30.07 7.46 -6.22
N GLU A 330 -29.35 7.06 -7.28
CA GLU A 330 -28.33 6.01 -7.24
C GLU A 330 -27.07 6.43 -6.45
N GLY A 331 -26.80 7.72 -6.28
CA GLY A 331 -25.77 8.22 -5.38
C GLY A 331 -26.14 7.91 -3.93
N GLY A 332 -27.40 8.20 -3.56
CA GLY A 332 -27.97 7.82 -2.28
C GLY A 332 -27.94 6.30 -2.04
N LEU A 333 -28.15 5.49 -3.11
CA LEU A 333 -28.05 4.04 -3.02
C LEU A 333 -26.63 3.56 -2.73
N GLN A 334 -25.62 4.18 -3.34
CA GLN A 334 -24.20 3.89 -3.04
C GLN A 334 -23.86 4.28 -1.59
N ALA A 335 -24.28 5.46 -1.14
CA ALA A 335 -24.09 5.89 0.24
C ALA A 335 -24.76 4.96 1.25
N TRP A 336 -25.96 4.45 0.93
CA TRP A 336 -26.71 3.51 1.77
C TRP A 336 -25.92 2.19 1.97
N ILE A 337 -25.42 1.56 0.88
CA ILE A 337 -24.67 0.31 1.02
C ILE A 337 -23.34 0.54 1.75
N THR A 338 -22.66 1.64 1.45
CA THR A 338 -21.43 2.04 2.15
C THR A 338 -21.70 2.18 3.65
N ALA A 339 -22.70 2.96 4.04
CA ALA A 339 -23.05 3.17 5.44
C ALA A 339 -23.44 1.87 6.15
N ARG A 340 -24.08 0.94 5.43
CA ARG A 340 -24.43 -0.39 5.96
C ARG A 340 -23.17 -1.22 6.23
N MET A 341 -22.23 -1.29 5.29
CA MET A 341 -20.98 -2.02 5.47
C MET A 341 -20.07 -1.38 6.53
N VAL A 342 -20.02 -0.05 6.60
CA VAL A 342 -19.33 0.67 7.68
C VAL A 342 -19.86 0.22 9.05
N ARG A 343 -21.19 0.27 9.25
CA ARG A 343 -21.80 -0.16 10.52
C ARG A 343 -21.61 -1.65 10.81
N HIS A 344 -21.52 -2.48 9.77
CA HIS A 344 -21.26 -3.91 9.92
C HIS A 344 -19.83 -4.15 10.44
N ILE A 345 -18.83 -3.48 9.85
CA ILE A 345 -17.44 -3.52 10.26
C ILE A 345 -17.25 -2.94 11.68
N GLU A 346 -17.97 -1.86 12.02
CA GLU A 346 -17.94 -1.29 13.38
C GLU A 346 -18.39 -2.28 14.46
N LYS A 347 -19.40 -3.10 14.18
CA LYS A 347 -19.86 -4.16 15.10
C LYS A 347 -18.77 -5.20 15.39
N LYS A 348 -17.77 -5.31 14.51
CA LYS A 348 -16.58 -6.16 14.71
C LYS A 348 -15.43 -5.43 15.43
N GLY A 349 -15.68 -4.20 15.91
CA GLY A 349 -14.67 -3.39 16.60
C GLY A 349 -13.61 -2.78 15.68
N ARG A 350 -13.92 -2.62 14.39
CA ARG A 350 -12.99 -2.11 13.37
C ARG A 350 -13.57 -0.89 12.67
N ARG A 351 -12.73 -0.18 11.92
CA ARG A 351 -13.14 0.95 11.10
C ARG A 351 -13.08 0.59 9.63
N ALA A 352 -14.07 1.00 8.86
CA ALA A 352 -14.01 0.92 7.42
C ALA A 352 -13.18 2.06 6.84
N VAL A 353 -12.38 1.73 5.83
CA VAL A 353 -11.68 2.68 4.95
C VAL A 353 -12.27 2.53 3.55
N GLY A 354 -12.25 3.55 2.75
CA GLY A 354 -12.57 3.46 1.32
C GLY A 354 -12.05 4.67 0.56
N TRP A 355 -12.04 4.57 -0.76
CA TRP A 355 -11.65 5.68 -1.61
C TRP A 355 -12.56 6.88 -1.38
N ASP A 356 -12.14 8.08 -1.70
CA ASP A 356 -12.83 9.32 -1.30
C ASP A 356 -14.31 9.39 -1.74
N GLU A 357 -14.71 8.61 -2.76
CA GLU A 357 -16.12 8.49 -3.21
C GLU A 357 -17.06 7.99 -2.13
N ILE A 358 -16.59 7.17 -1.18
CA ILE A 358 -17.46 6.66 -0.11
C ILE A 358 -18.03 7.77 0.77
N LEU A 359 -17.39 8.93 0.79
CA LEU A 359 -17.79 10.09 1.60
C LEU A 359 -18.80 11.01 0.90
N ALA A 360 -19.22 10.68 -0.32
CA ALA A 360 -20.15 11.50 -1.12
C ALA A 360 -21.59 11.55 -0.58
N GLY A 361 -21.90 10.77 0.47
CA GLY A 361 -23.24 10.74 1.08
C GLY A 361 -23.21 10.83 2.59
N ASP A 362 -24.33 10.43 3.21
CA ASP A 362 -24.45 10.33 4.67
C ASP A 362 -23.88 9.01 5.17
N VAL A 363 -22.57 9.00 5.46
CA VAL A 363 -21.84 7.85 5.99
C VAL A 363 -21.43 8.12 7.43
N PRO A 364 -21.33 7.08 8.30
CA PRO A 364 -20.86 7.24 9.66
C PRO A 364 -19.48 7.92 9.71
N LYS A 365 -19.27 8.83 10.66
CA LYS A 365 -18.00 9.57 10.83
C LYS A 365 -16.81 8.70 11.16
N SER A 366 -17.03 7.46 11.58
CA SER A 366 -16.00 6.43 11.78
C SER A 366 -15.36 5.97 10.48
N ALA A 367 -16.05 6.12 9.33
CA ALA A 367 -15.47 5.83 8.02
C ALA A 367 -14.25 6.73 7.76
N VAL A 368 -13.18 6.13 7.28
CA VAL A 368 -11.95 6.82 6.89
C VAL A 368 -11.95 6.96 5.37
N GLY A 369 -11.76 8.18 4.86
CA GLY A 369 -11.61 8.38 3.42
C GLY A 369 -10.16 8.26 2.99
N MET A 370 -9.94 7.66 1.82
CA MET A 370 -8.63 7.63 1.18
C MET A 370 -8.66 8.47 -0.09
N VAL A 371 -7.99 9.62 -0.07
CA VAL A 371 -7.97 10.55 -1.22
C VAL A 371 -6.98 10.06 -2.25
N TRP A 372 -7.46 9.73 -3.45
CA TRP A 372 -6.62 9.34 -4.58
C TRP A 372 -6.66 10.33 -5.74
N ARG A 373 -7.75 11.09 -5.86
CA ARG A 373 -7.92 12.08 -6.93
C ARG A 373 -7.14 13.35 -6.63
N SER A 374 -6.51 13.93 -7.67
CA SER A 374 -5.95 15.27 -7.54
C SER A 374 -7.07 16.30 -7.50
N SER A 375 -6.81 17.45 -6.87
CA SER A 375 -7.76 18.58 -6.83
C SER A 375 -8.17 19.09 -8.21
N SER A 376 -7.40 18.73 -9.25
CA SER A 376 -7.65 19.12 -10.65
C SER A 376 -8.41 18.06 -11.47
N ASN A 377 -8.50 16.82 -10.99
CA ASN A 377 -9.09 15.69 -11.71
C ASN A 377 -10.30 15.13 -10.97
N GLY A 378 -11.34 15.95 -10.81
CA GLY A 378 -12.65 15.41 -10.45
C GLY A 378 -13.02 14.34 -11.49
N GLY A 379 -12.89 13.06 -11.13
CA GLY A 379 -13.14 11.92 -12.01
C GLY A 379 -14.52 12.04 -12.66
N ALA A 380 -14.62 11.69 -13.94
CA ALA A 380 -15.85 11.77 -14.68
C ALA A 380 -16.95 10.93 -14.02
N GLY A 381 -17.97 11.58 -13.50
CA GLY A 381 -19.25 10.95 -13.15
C GLY A 381 -19.46 10.54 -11.69
N THR A 382 -18.51 10.75 -10.78
CA THR A 382 -18.70 10.55 -9.33
C THR A 382 -18.52 11.85 -8.56
N GLU A 383 -19.29 12.01 -7.48
CA GLU A 383 -19.20 13.18 -6.60
C GLU A 383 -17.83 13.17 -5.92
N PHE A 384 -17.14 14.30 -5.97
CA PHE A 384 -15.83 14.49 -5.34
C PHE A 384 -15.99 15.17 -3.98
N VAL A 385 -15.46 14.56 -2.94
CA VAL A 385 -15.34 15.16 -1.61
C VAL A 385 -13.86 15.43 -1.35
N SER A 386 -13.50 16.70 -1.29
CA SER A 386 -12.10 17.07 -0.98
C SER A 386 -11.69 16.66 0.43
N ALA A 387 -10.39 16.43 0.66
CA ALA A 387 -9.91 16.14 2.00
C ALA A 387 -10.28 17.24 3.01
N ALA A 388 -10.18 18.53 2.62
CA ALA A 388 -10.55 19.64 3.48
C ALA A 388 -12.04 19.61 3.86
N GLU A 389 -12.91 19.26 2.93
CA GLU A 389 -14.34 19.09 3.19
C GLU A 389 -14.62 17.88 4.11
N ALA A 390 -13.99 16.74 3.83
CA ALA A 390 -14.16 15.52 4.64
C ALA A 390 -13.72 15.72 6.09
N VAL A 391 -12.54 16.32 6.34
CA VAL A 391 -12.10 16.65 7.71
C VAL A 391 -12.99 17.72 8.36
N GLY A 392 -13.56 18.63 7.55
CA GLY A 392 -14.56 19.60 8.02
C GLY A 392 -15.84 18.92 8.52
N ARG A 393 -16.23 17.82 7.90
CA ARG A 393 -17.36 16.96 8.32
C ARG A 393 -16.99 16.04 9.51
N GLY A 394 -15.71 15.93 9.88
CA GLY A 394 -15.17 15.16 11.01
C GLY A 394 -14.75 13.74 10.66
N HIS A 395 -14.44 13.45 9.40
CA HIS A 395 -13.82 12.20 8.96
C HIS A 395 -12.31 12.26 9.09
N ASP A 396 -11.68 11.13 9.42
CA ASP A 396 -10.25 10.94 9.28
C ASP A 396 -9.92 10.59 7.83
N MET A 397 -8.72 10.99 7.37
CA MET A 397 -8.30 10.84 5.99
C MET A 397 -6.90 10.21 5.88
N VAL A 398 -6.71 9.40 4.85
CA VAL A 398 -5.40 8.95 4.36
C VAL A 398 -5.15 9.58 3.00
N MET A 399 -3.96 10.10 2.78
CA MET A 399 -3.63 10.84 1.57
C MET A 399 -2.83 9.96 0.60
N ALA A 400 -3.42 9.68 -0.56
CA ALA A 400 -2.81 8.91 -1.64
C ALA A 400 -3.02 9.59 -3.01
N PRO A 401 -2.87 10.94 -3.14
CA PRO A 401 -3.18 11.62 -4.39
C PRO A 401 -2.31 11.10 -5.53
N ASN A 402 -2.96 10.73 -6.63
CA ASN A 402 -2.34 10.02 -7.74
C ASN A 402 -1.13 10.76 -8.36
N GLU A 403 -1.15 12.08 -8.35
CA GLU A 403 -0.08 12.92 -8.88
C GLU A 403 1.24 12.85 -8.10
N TYR A 404 1.24 12.30 -6.86
CA TYR A 404 2.43 12.13 -6.02
C TYR A 404 2.66 10.68 -5.61
N CYS A 405 1.57 9.93 -5.38
CA CYS A 405 1.60 8.66 -4.66
C CYS A 405 1.42 7.43 -5.57
N TYR A 406 0.92 7.61 -6.84
CA TYR A 406 0.76 6.48 -7.76
C TYR A 406 2.09 6.16 -8.46
N LEU A 407 2.85 5.26 -7.85
CA LEU A 407 4.15 4.88 -8.38
C LEU A 407 4.06 3.86 -9.54
N SER A 408 2.85 3.41 -9.88
CA SER A 408 2.60 2.75 -11.17
C SER A 408 2.72 3.70 -12.37
N TYR A 409 2.69 5.02 -12.15
CA TYR A 409 2.95 6.03 -13.20
C TYR A 409 4.43 6.08 -13.60
N MET A 410 4.71 6.61 -14.81
CA MET A 410 6.07 6.76 -15.33
C MET A 410 6.95 7.59 -14.41
N GLN A 411 8.24 7.29 -14.37
CA GLN A 411 9.21 8.01 -13.54
C GLN A 411 9.78 9.25 -14.24
N GLY A 412 9.60 9.38 -15.57
CA GLY A 412 10.16 10.48 -16.37
C GLY A 412 11.66 10.35 -16.61
N ILE A 413 12.21 9.15 -16.44
CA ILE A 413 13.62 8.86 -16.74
C ILE A 413 13.77 8.45 -18.20
N GLU A 414 14.90 8.83 -18.80
CA GLU A 414 15.27 8.40 -20.14
C GLU A 414 15.44 6.87 -20.16
N HIS A 415 14.85 6.21 -21.14
CA HIS A 415 14.82 4.75 -21.25
C HIS A 415 14.06 4.03 -20.14
N ASP A 416 12.98 4.64 -19.61
CA ASP A 416 12.06 3.90 -18.74
C ASP A 416 11.58 2.65 -19.51
N PRO A 417 11.83 1.42 -19.00
CA PRO A 417 11.47 0.18 -19.71
C PRO A 417 9.95 0.02 -19.86
N TYR A 418 9.19 0.89 -19.21
CA TYR A 418 7.74 0.86 -19.20
C TYR A 418 7.07 2.11 -19.85
N PRO A 419 7.57 2.67 -20.98
CA PRO A 419 7.07 3.92 -21.54
C PRO A 419 5.62 3.85 -22.04
N TYR A 420 5.04 2.65 -22.15
CA TYR A 420 3.72 2.43 -22.73
C TYR A 420 2.66 2.03 -21.71
N PHE A 421 2.99 2.01 -20.42
CA PHE A 421 2.17 1.38 -19.41
C PHE A 421 1.07 2.23 -18.80
N SER A 422 1.01 3.47 -19.10
CA SER A 422 -0.13 4.21 -18.66
C SER A 422 -0.67 5.05 -19.80
N VAL A 423 -1.70 4.55 -20.41
CA VAL A 423 -2.57 5.32 -21.29
C VAL A 423 -3.13 6.53 -20.52
N TRP A 424 -3.28 6.40 -19.22
CA TRP A 424 -3.58 7.48 -18.29
C TRP A 424 -2.37 8.34 -17.96
N ALA A 425 -1.17 7.82 -18.03
CA ALA A 425 0.07 8.46 -17.61
C ALA A 425 0.85 9.13 -18.73
N SER A 426 0.37 9.16 -19.96
CA SER A 426 0.97 10.05 -20.97
C SER A 426 0.93 11.53 -20.55
N SER A 427 0.11 11.86 -19.54
CA SER A 427 0.05 13.17 -18.87
C SER A 427 0.53 13.16 -17.42
N SER A 428 0.85 12.00 -16.82
CA SER A 428 1.10 11.87 -15.38
C SER A 428 2.42 11.18 -15.11
N VAL A 429 3.47 11.99 -15.00
CA VAL A 429 4.80 11.56 -14.57
C VAL A 429 4.95 11.88 -13.09
N VAL A 430 5.34 10.87 -12.30
CA VAL A 430 5.74 11.04 -10.90
C VAL A 430 7.24 10.84 -10.81
N THR A 431 8.00 11.94 -10.89
CA THR A 431 9.46 11.91 -10.71
C THR A 431 9.81 11.69 -9.24
N LEU A 432 11.07 11.35 -8.96
CA LEU A 432 11.58 11.24 -7.58
C LEU A 432 11.39 12.55 -6.80
N GLU A 433 11.67 13.69 -7.42
CA GLU A 433 11.49 15.01 -6.81
C GLU A 433 10.01 15.31 -6.53
N LYS A 434 9.13 14.97 -7.48
CA LYS A 434 7.69 15.15 -7.29
C LYS A 434 7.15 14.28 -6.15
N ALA A 435 7.56 13.03 -6.06
CA ALA A 435 7.21 12.16 -4.93
C ALA A 435 7.72 12.74 -3.59
N TYR A 436 8.93 13.32 -3.56
CA TYR A 436 9.47 13.98 -2.37
C TYR A 436 8.78 15.30 -2.01
N SER A 437 8.14 15.96 -2.98
CA SER A 437 7.37 17.19 -2.74
C SER A 437 5.97 16.94 -2.17
N PHE A 438 5.55 15.68 -2.02
CA PHE A 438 4.29 15.32 -1.38
C PHE A 438 4.15 15.96 0.01
N ASP A 439 2.98 16.52 0.26
CA ASP A 439 2.58 17.05 1.57
C ASP A 439 1.18 16.52 1.92
N PRO A 440 1.07 15.60 2.87
CA PRO A 440 -0.23 15.05 3.28
C PRO A 440 -1.20 16.09 3.82
N CYS A 441 -0.69 17.22 4.34
CA CYS A 441 -1.51 18.28 4.90
C CYS A 441 -1.77 19.46 3.95
N ALA A 442 -1.39 19.32 2.66
CA ALA A 442 -1.62 20.38 1.68
C ALA A 442 -3.11 20.78 1.60
N GLY A 443 -3.41 22.05 1.77
CA GLY A 443 -4.78 22.59 1.75
C GLY A 443 -5.65 22.24 2.97
N ILE A 444 -5.09 21.60 4.00
CA ILE A 444 -5.81 21.26 5.24
C ILE A 444 -5.61 22.37 6.29
N PRO A 445 -6.70 22.94 6.86
CA PRO A 445 -6.61 23.90 7.94
C PRO A 445 -5.82 23.33 9.13
N ALA A 446 -4.97 24.16 9.75
CA ALA A 446 -4.05 23.73 10.81
C ALA A 446 -4.78 23.01 11.98
N GLU A 447 -5.95 23.51 12.35
CA GLU A 447 -6.79 22.95 13.43
C GLU A 447 -7.49 21.63 13.06
N ARG A 448 -7.33 21.16 11.83
CA ARG A 448 -7.91 19.89 11.32
C ARG A 448 -6.86 18.86 10.91
N ARG A 449 -5.57 19.20 11.02
CA ARG A 449 -4.48 18.30 10.60
C ARG A 449 -4.43 16.99 11.37
N ASP A 450 -4.96 16.95 12.59
CA ASP A 450 -5.06 15.74 13.41
C ASP A 450 -5.95 14.65 12.77
N HIS A 451 -6.86 15.05 11.86
CA HIS A 451 -7.66 14.13 11.07
C HIS A 451 -6.89 13.50 9.89
N ILE A 452 -5.71 14.03 9.55
CA ILE A 452 -4.85 13.40 8.53
C ILE A 452 -4.01 12.32 9.21
N LEU A 453 -4.37 11.06 8.96
CA LEU A 453 -3.66 9.91 9.56
C LEU A 453 -2.24 9.79 8.99
N GLY A 454 -2.04 10.20 7.76
CA GLY A 454 -0.80 10.12 7.01
C GLY A 454 -1.05 9.93 5.53
N GLY A 455 -0.20 9.14 4.87
CA GLY A 455 -0.32 8.90 3.44
C GLY A 455 0.09 7.50 3.01
N GLN A 456 -0.05 7.25 1.72
CA GLN A 456 0.14 5.93 1.17
C GLN A 456 0.75 5.96 -0.23
N ILE A 457 1.69 5.06 -0.47
CA ILE A 457 2.21 4.69 -1.78
C ILE A 457 1.20 3.75 -2.44
N CYS A 458 0.90 3.95 -3.72
CA CYS A 458 0.07 3.03 -4.51
C CYS A 458 0.85 2.48 -5.71
N VAL A 459 0.99 1.15 -5.78
CA VAL A 459 1.57 0.45 -6.92
C VAL A 459 0.51 -0.47 -7.52
N TRP A 460 -0.23 0.08 -8.49
CA TRP A 460 -1.30 -0.65 -9.16
C TRP A 460 -0.78 -1.76 -10.08
N GLY A 461 -1.59 -2.80 -10.25
CA GLY A 461 -1.20 -4.08 -10.81
C GLY A 461 -1.34 -4.22 -12.32
N GLU A 462 -2.02 -3.30 -13.04
CA GLU A 462 -2.32 -3.44 -14.47
C GLU A 462 -1.07 -3.66 -15.33
N SER A 463 0.02 -3.04 -14.93
CA SER A 463 1.33 -3.14 -15.59
C SER A 463 2.45 -3.64 -14.68
N THR A 464 2.09 -4.31 -13.57
CA THR A 464 3.04 -4.84 -12.58
C THR A 464 2.93 -6.36 -12.56
N PHE A 465 3.69 -7.03 -13.43
CA PHE A 465 3.53 -8.46 -13.72
C PHE A 465 4.28 -9.37 -12.76
N ASN A 466 5.27 -8.85 -12.08
CA ASN A 466 6.18 -9.61 -11.22
C ASN A 466 6.91 -8.68 -10.24
N VAL A 467 7.72 -9.26 -9.36
CA VAL A 467 8.50 -8.54 -8.35
C VAL A 467 9.45 -7.49 -8.94
N PHE A 468 10.07 -7.75 -10.08
CA PHE A 468 11.02 -6.81 -10.70
C PHE A 468 10.31 -5.55 -11.19
N ASP A 469 9.12 -5.71 -11.77
CA ASP A 469 8.29 -4.58 -12.21
C ASP A 469 7.84 -3.75 -11.00
N PHE A 470 7.41 -4.43 -9.93
CA PHE A 470 7.01 -3.78 -8.68
C PHE A 470 8.16 -2.96 -8.08
N GLU A 471 9.32 -3.57 -7.92
CA GLU A 471 10.49 -2.94 -7.32
C GLU A 471 10.98 -1.74 -8.13
N TRP A 472 11.03 -1.87 -9.45
CA TRP A 472 11.40 -0.77 -10.35
C TRP A 472 10.46 0.43 -10.19
N LYS A 473 9.16 0.20 -10.09
CA LYS A 473 8.16 1.24 -9.93
C LYS A 473 8.19 1.85 -8.54
N ALA A 474 8.26 1.02 -7.52
CA ALA A 474 8.22 1.45 -6.14
C ALA A 474 9.47 2.23 -5.73
N TRP A 475 10.67 1.76 -6.13
CA TRP A 475 11.93 2.30 -5.64
C TRP A 475 12.72 3.00 -6.75
N PRO A 476 13.32 4.17 -6.50
CA PRO A 476 13.53 4.86 -5.21
C PRO A 476 12.40 5.80 -4.75
N ARG A 477 11.34 6.00 -5.54
CA ARG A 477 10.27 6.98 -5.23
C ARG A 477 9.54 6.66 -3.91
N GLY A 478 9.38 5.39 -3.59
CA GLY A 478 8.85 4.94 -2.29
C GLY A 478 9.69 5.41 -1.11
N CYS A 479 11.03 5.49 -1.26
CA CYS A 479 11.91 6.07 -0.24
C CYS A 479 11.57 7.55 0.02
N ALA A 480 11.24 8.30 -1.03
CA ALA A 480 10.87 9.70 -0.93
C ALA A 480 9.59 9.88 -0.11
N ILE A 481 8.54 9.13 -0.44
CA ILE A 481 7.27 9.19 0.30
C ILE A 481 7.45 8.67 1.74
N ALA A 482 8.22 7.60 1.95
CA ALA A 482 8.52 7.09 3.29
C ALA A 482 9.18 8.15 4.18
N GLU A 483 10.14 8.93 3.64
CA GLU A 483 10.77 10.02 4.38
C GLU A 483 9.80 11.17 4.66
N VAL A 484 8.96 11.54 3.69
CA VAL A 484 7.88 12.53 3.89
C VAL A 484 6.97 12.11 5.05
N LEU A 485 6.53 10.87 5.07
CA LEU A 485 5.63 10.35 6.10
C LEU A 485 6.31 10.16 7.46
N TRP A 486 7.63 9.90 7.47
CA TRP A 486 8.40 9.78 8.70
C TRP A 486 8.72 11.13 9.33
N LEU A 487 9.16 12.12 8.55
CA LEU A 487 9.65 13.39 9.05
C LEU A 487 8.62 14.53 9.02
N GLY A 488 7.64 14.51 8.11
CA GLY A 488 6.72 15.62 7.90
C GLY A 488 7.45 16.91 7.56
N ASP A 489 7.10 17.99 8.23
CA ASP A 489 7.72 19.32 8.03
C ASP A 489 9.20 19.38 8.40
N ALA A 490 9.72 18.39 9.16
CA ALA A 490 11.13 18.31 9.53
C ALA A 490 12.02 17.70 8.44
N LYS A 491 11.46 17.28 7.29
CA LYS A 491 12.24 16.67 6.22
C LYS A 491 13.27 17.66 5.64
N PRO A 492 14.50 17.19 5.32
CA PRO A 492 15.50 18.00 4.61
C PRO A 492 15.05 18.43 3.22
N GLY A 493 15.81 19.30 2.57
CA GLY A 493 15.58 19.65 1.17
C GLY A 493 15.89 18.48 0.23
N PHE A 494 15.28 18.49 -0.98
CA PHE A 494 15.44 17.43 -1.98
C PHE A 494 16.90 17.13 -2.35
N ALA A 495 17.76 18.15 -2.42
CA ALA A 495 19.18 17.96 -2.74
C ALA A 495 19.92 17.13 -1.66
N ASP A 496 19.58 17.30 -0.39
CA ASP A 496 20.11 16.46 0.70
C ASP A 496 19.60 15.02 0.56
N PHE A 497 18.30 14.84 0.40
CA PHE A 497 17.70 13.53 0.15
C PHE A 497 18.37 12.81 -1.02
N LEU A 498 18.53 13.48 -2.16
CA LEU A 498 19.18 12.91 -3.35
C LEU A 498 20.64 12.52 -3.05
N GLY A 499 21.34 13.31 -2.26
CA GLY A 499 22.70 13.00 -1.80
C GLY A 499 22.75 11.68 -1.00
N ARG A 500 21.84 11.48 -0.07
CA ARG A 500 21.71 10.25 0.74
C ARG A 500 21.26 9.05 -0.10
N MET A 501 20.37 9.28 -1.06
CA MET A 501 19.88 8.24 -1.97
C MET A 501 20.97 7.60 -2.83
N LYS A 502 22.06 8.31 -3.15
CA LYS A 502 23.21 7.72 -3.86
C LYS A 502 23.79 6.52 -3.11
N THR A 503 23.94 6.63 -1.80
CA THR A 503 24.39 5.52 -0.94
C THR A 503 23.27 4.51 -0.72
N HIS A 504 22.05 4.98 -0.47
CA HIS A 504 20.92 4.11 -0.16
C HIS A 504 20.53 3.21 -1.34
N ARG A 505 20.64 3.72 -2.58
CA ARG A 505 20.39 2.89 -3.77
C ARG A 505 21.35 1.70 -3.87
N VAL A 506 22.60 1.87 -3.44
CA VAL A 506 23.54 0.74 -3.37
C VAL A 506 23.05 -0.30 -2.36
N ARG A 507 22.55 0.14 -1.18
CA ARG A 507 21.92 -0.78 -0.20
C ARG A 507 20.73 -1.53 -0.79
N LEU A 508 19.87 -0.86 -1.57
CA LEU A 508 18.75 -1.51 -2.26
C LEU A 508 19.21 -2.58 -3.24
N LEU A 509 20.25 -2.30 -4.03
CA LEU A 509 20.81 -3.25 -5.00
C LEU A 509 21.51 -4.44 -4.33
N ASP A 510 22.28 -4.19 -3.27
CA ASP A 510 22.91 -5.25 -2.47
C ASP A 510 21.87 -6.15 -1.80
N ALA A 511 20.75 -5.58 -1.57
CA ALA A 511 19.59 -6.24 -1.03
C ALA A 511 18.75 -6.92 -2.13
N HIS A 512 19.27 -7.07 -3.33
CA HIS A 512 18.57 -7.68 -4.46
C HIS A 512 17.24 -7.03 -4.82
N ILE A 513 17.10 -5.71 -4.56
CA ILE A 513 15.95 -4.93 -5.02
C ILE A 513 16.29 -4.30 -6.38
N ASN A 514 15.43 -4.50 -7.35
CA ASN A 514 15.52 -3.92 -8.68
C ASN A 514 15.10 -2.44 -8.68
N ALA A 515 15.84 -1.60 -7.93
CA ALA A 515 15.52 -0.17 -7.84
C ALA A 515 15.92 0.58 -9.12
N ALA A 516 15.01 1.43 -9.61
CA ALA A 516 15.27 2.30 -10.74
C ALA A 516 16.46 3.26 -10.49
N PRO A 517 17.07 3.83 -11.55
CA PRO A 517 18.05 4.91 -11.41
C PRO A 517 17.51 6.12 -10.64
N LEU A 518 18.44 6.95 -10.10
CA LEU A 518 18.09 8.22 -9.44
C LEU A 518 17.89 9.33 -10.45
#